data_a5547375c863949b659a329356d9af9c
#
_entry.id   a5547375c863949b659a329356d9af9c
#
_cell.length_a   1.000
_cell.length_b   1.000
_cell.length_c   1.000
_cell.angle_alpha   90.00
_cell.angle_beta   90.00
_cell.angle_gamma   90.00
#
_symmetry.space_group_name_H-M   'P 1'
#
loop_
_entity.id
_entity.type
_entity.pdbx_description
1 polymer ?
#
loop_
_entity_poly.entity_id
_entity_poly.type
_entity_poly.pdbx_seq_one_letter_code
_entity_poly.pdbx_strand_id
1 'polypeptide(L)'
;MGILVSFLRGIVSLVLFAAAVTTVVIDMEFIGEKLGKYKLLRYGLIAGVVLLLFLIGFNSTCNVVIIAIDIYGVWAFFRRKKEDDLAWEERQANEEKERRATECYQKAEDIKKTDLVQARELYRKAAELGHRKAQYQYGWYCLRGIGGEKDPQQAFENLTKADEMRRNEKYDLELERDVHYALGLCYSQGAGTERDDSEAVTRLEWAAEHGSSGAAVVAGNVYKRNGQKSDAERMYRTAAGQGSVMSIYEVAQICMGKEGNLDAYREALELFEAVKLADASREEACEEAIQTLKGYIAEEQQKEAKAYFEKGGKDAISLEEAKELYQDAIEEMKQTLEYKTVADKLEKAAFGSYAPAEFLCGYFWIKGMTKTQNPFIAAEWIRRAVNQDYIEDNLVEYDWFLAQDEALAARILELGKQRGSAFALYRQGADAMQKGNTEGAIAAYQKSADAGNA
;
A
#
# COMPACT_ATOMS: atom_id res chain seq x y z
N MET A 1 64.60 59.05 34.75
CA MET A 1 63.86 57.91 34.16
C MET A 1 62.97 57.19 35.16
N GLY A 2 63.40 56.93 36.41
CA GLY A 2 62.59 56.18 37.40
C GLY A 2 61.27 56.84 37.77
N ILE A 3 61.22 58.17 37.95
CA ILE A 3 59.98 58.90 38.29
C ILE A 3 58.97 58.86 37.17
N LEU A 4 59.36 58.94 35.89
CA LEU A 4 58.51 58.86 34.73
C LEU A 4 57.87 57.48 34.55
N VAL A 5 58.66 56.38 34.83
CA VAL A 5 58.18 55.01 34.76
C VAL A 5 57.17 54.71 35.88
N SER A 6 57.39 55.27 37.10
CA SER A 6 56.44 55.13 38.22
C SER A 6 55.17 55.91 37.96
N PHE A 7 55.27 57.10 37.36
CA PHE A 7 54.05 57.90 36.95
C PHE A 7 53.25 57.24 35.86
N LEU A 8 53.90 56.70 34.81
CA LEU A 8 53.22 55.95 33.73
C LEU A 8 52.59 54.63 34.28
N ARG A 9 53.23 53.93 35.19
CA ARG A 9 52.64 52.76 35.87
C ARG A 9 51.41 53.15 36.67
N GLY A 10 51.42 54.29 37.37
CA GLY A 10 50.27 54.80 38.07
C GLY A 10 49.05 55.07 37.15
N ILE A 11 49.32 55.72 36.00
CA ILE A 11 48.27 56.02 35.01
C ILE A 11 47.68 54.74 34.40
N VAL A 12 48.51 53.77 34.01
CA VAL A 12 48.04 52.53 33.44
C VAL A 12 47.21 51.74 34.48
N SER A 13 47.62 51.71 35.75
CA SER A 13 46.84 51.08 36.83
C SER A 13 45.51 51.77 37.05
N LEU A 14 45.45 53.11 36.96
CA LEU A 14 44.21 53.87 37.11
C LEU A 14 43.25 53.65 35.96
N VAL A 15 43.77 53.57 34.74
CA VAL A 15 42.93 53.27 33.52
C VAL A 15 42.37 51.83 33.57
N LEU A 16 43.18 50.85 33.95
CA LEU A 16 42.73 49.47 34.08
C LEU A 16 41.67 49.33 35.20
N PHE A 17 41.89 50.03 36.32
CA PHE A 17 40.95 50.08 37.42
C PHE A 17 39.62 50.75 37.01
N ALA A 18 39.67 51.87 36.33
CA ALA A 18 38.48 52.56 35.82
C ALA A 18 37.69 51.69 34.83
N ALA A 19 38.40 50.98 33.94
CA ALA A 19 37.80 50.05 33.01
C ALA A 19 37.11 48.85 33.73
N ALA A 20 37.75 48.25 34.73
CA ALA A 20 37.18 47.15 35.52
C ALA A 20 35.95 47.61 36.32
N VAL A 21 36.02 48.77 36.95
CA VAL A 21 34.85 49.35 37.68
C VAL A 21 33.71 49.68 36.73
N THR A 22 34.01 50.23 35.54
CA THR A 22 32.99 50.56 34.54
C THR A 22 32.29 49.29 34.03
N THR A 23 33.04 48.24 33.77
CA THR A 23 32.50 46.92 33.35
C THR A 23 31.60 46.33 34.41
N VAL A 24 32.01 46.33 35.67
CA VAL A 24 31.20 45.84 36.80
C VAL A 24 29.95 46.67 37.00
N VAL A 25 30.03 48.00 36.82
CA VAL A 25 28.86 48.92 36.95
C VAL A 25 27.89 48.70 35.83
N ILE A 26 28.33 48.56 34.60
CA ILE A 26 27.44 48.29 33.43
C ILE A 26 26.73 46.94 33.59
N ASP A 27 27.47 45.90 34.00
CA ASP A 27 26.86 44.58 34.23
C ASP A 27 25.91 44.54 35.43
N MET A 28 26.18 45.34 36.44
CA MET A 28 25.25 45.54 37.58
C MET A 28 24.03 46.41 37.19
N GLU A 29 24.10 47.27 36.17
CA GLU A 29 22.96 47.99 35.63
C GLU A 29 22.01 47.05 34.88
N PHE A 30 22.51 46.16 34.07
CA PHE A 30 21.77 45.13 33.38
C PHE A 30 21.08 44.15 34.36
N ILE A 31 21.75 43.78 35.45
CA ILE A 31 21.18 42.96 36.52
C ILE A 31 20.13 43.71 37.35
N GLY A 32 20.29 45.01 37.54
CA GLY A 32 19.44 45.87 38.38
C GLY A 32 18.07 46.17 37.73
N GLU A 33 17.97 46.12 36.42
CA GLU A 33 16.69 46.34 35.70
C GLU A 33 15.69 45.19 35.96
N LYS A 34 16.19 43.97 36.13
CA LYS A 34 15.37 42.79 36.47
C LYS A 34 15.09 42.59 37.98
N LEU A 35 15.88 43.17 38.88
CA LEU A 35 15.84 42.94 40.32
C LEU A 35 15.47 44.20 41.15
N GLY A 36 14.46 44.94 40.74
CA GLY A 36 14.00 46.20 41.35
C GLY A 36 13.94 46.36 42.88
N LYS A 37 14.17 45.31 43.68
CA LYS A 37 14.16 45.34 45.18
C LYS A 37 15.54 45.57 45.81
N TYR A 38 16.67 45.54 45.09
CA TYR A 38 18.01 45.51 45.71
C TYR A 38 18.88 46.74 45.34
N LYS A 39 18.31 47.85 44.94
CA LYS A 39 19.07 49.09 44.61
C LYS A 39 20.00 49.53 45.74
N LEU A 40 19.53 49.46 47.02
CA LEU A 40 20.31 49.89 48.19
C LEU A 40 21.50 48.98 48.50
N LEU A 41 21.38 47.64 48.29
CA LEU A 41 22.47 46.69 48.49
C LEU A 41 23.59 46.90 47.44
N ARG A 42 23.22 47.28 46.21
CA ARG A 42 24.11 47.62 45.12
C ARG A 42 24.98 48.83 45.42
N TYR A 43 24.39 49.93 45.86
CA TYR A 43 25.16 51.15 46.22
C TYR A 43 26.03 50.92 47.47
N GLY A 44 25.57 50.12 48.43
CA GLY A 44 26.34 49.72 49.59
C GLY A 44 27.60 48.90 49.22
N LEU A 45 27.45 47.96 48.27
CA LEU A 45 28.58 47.12 47.83
C LEU A 45 29.62 47.93 47.01
N ILE A 46 29.15 48.82 46.13
CA ILE A 46 30.04 49.70 45.35
C ILE A 46 30.77 50.66 46.30
N ALA A 47 30.09 51.28 47.24
CA ALA A 47 30.66 52.19 48.23
C ALA A 47 31.67 51.45 49.16
N GLY A 48 31.35 50.21 49.54
CA GLY A 48 32.25 49.33 50.33
C GLY A 48 33.55 49.01 49.62
N VAL A 49 33.46 48.63 48.34
CA VAL A 49 34.63 48.32 47.49
C VAL A 49 35.47 49.57 47.27
N VAL A 50 34.89 50.72 46.99
CA VAL A 50 35.61 52.00 46.81
C VAL A 50 36.27 52.41 48.11
N LEU A 51 35.61 52.27 49.27
CA LEU A 51 36.16 52.59 50.60
C LEU A 51 37.32 51.63 50.96
N LEU A 52 37.21 50.37 50.65
CA LEU A 52 38.26 49.36 50.88
C LEU A 52 39.52 49.66 50.08
N LEU A 53 39.35 50.07 48.83
CA LEU A 53 40.44 50.45 47.92
C LEU A 53 41.13 51.75 48.37
N PHE A 54 40.40 52.67 48.98
CA PHE A 54 40.97 53.91 49.52
C PHE A 54 41.71 53.65 50.82
N LEU A 55 41.28 52.72 51.67
CA LEU A 55 41.90 52.34 52.94
C LEU A 55 43.22 51.51 52.77
N ILE A 56 43.36 50.75 51.65
CA ILE A 56 44.52 49.89 51.39
C ILE A 56 45.75 50.69 50.91
N GLY A 57 45.63 52.01 50.63
CA GLY A 57 46.74 52.86 50.23
C GLY A 57 47.43 52.33 48.94
N PHE A 58 47.50 53.17 47.91
CA PHE A 58 47.99 52.85 46.55
C PHE A 58 49.45 52.40 46.40
N ASN A 59 50.02 51.64 47.35
CA ASN A 59 51.46 51.32 47.32
C ASN A 59 51.82 49.96 46.72
N SER A 60 50.83 49.18 46.21
CA SER A 60 51.15 47.93 45.52
C SER A 60 50.19 47.65 44.38
N THR A 61 50.66 47.88 43.16
CA THR A 61 49.94 47.57 41.91
C THR A 61 49.51 46.10 41.80
N CYS A 62 50.22 45.18 42.44
CA CYS A 62 49.88 43.74 42.51
C CYS A 62 48.61 43.48 43.30
N ASN A 63 48.36 44.17 44.42
CA ASN A 63 47.19 43.90 45.26
C ASN A 63 45.87 44.36 44.58
N VAL A 64 45.94 45.47 43.80
CA VAL A 64 44.75 45.94 43.05
C VAL A 64 44.32 44.96 41.95
N VAL A 65 45.31 44.33 41.26
CA VAL A 65 45.03 43.34 40.22
C VAL A 65 44.45 42.04 40.85
N ILE A 66 44.96 41.61 41.98
CA ILE A 66 44.45 40.41 42.71
C ILE A 66 43.03 40.68 43.16
N ILE A 67 42.74 41.82 43.78
CA ILE A 67 41.37 42.14 44.21
C ILE A 67 40.41 42.23 43.01
N ALA A 68 40.84 42.79 41.88
CA ALA A 68 40.00 42.83 40.65
C ALA A 68 39.70 41.43 40.09
N ILE A 69 40.68 40.50 40.15
CA ILE A 69 40.51 39.11 39.75
C ILE A 69 39.55 38.39 40.70
N ASP A 70 39.67 38.61 42.01
CA ASP A 70 38.79 38.01 43.01
C ASP A 70 37.34 38.53 42.87
N ILE A 71 37.16 39.86 42.65
CA ILE A 71 35.83 40.43 42.38
C ILE A 71 35.25 39.89 41.08
N TYR A 72 36.03 39.76 40.02
CA TYR A 72 35.60 39.14 38.76
C TYR A 72 35.24 37.69 38.96
N GLY A 73 36.03 36.90 39.71
CA GLY A 73 35.76 35.52 40.05
C GLY A 73 34.45 35.32 40.81
N VAL A 74 34.21 36.16 41.82
CA VAL A 74 32.97 36.18 42.59
C VAL A 74 31.77 36.56 41.70
N TRP A 75 31.94 37.58 40.84
CA TRP A 75 30.90 38.00 39.90
C TRP A 75 30.62 36.90 38.87
N ALA A 76 31.63 36.28 38.28
CA ALA A 76 31.48 35.19 37.34
C ALA A 76 30.80 33.96 37.98
N PHE A 77 31.08 33.67 39.25
CA PHE A 77 30.41 32.62 40.02
C PHE A 77 28.91 32.90 40.18
N PHE A 78 28.55 34.11 40.62
CA PHE A 78 27.15 34.48 40.80
C PHE A 78 26.38 34.56 39.46
N ARG A 79 27.03 35.02 38.40
CA ARG A 79 26.48 35.01 37.06
C ARG A 79 26.17 33.58 36.59
N ARG A 80 27.17 32.68 36.70
CA ARG A 80 26.97 31.26 36.33
C ARG A 80 25.90 30.60 37.16
N LYS A 81 25.89 30.81 38.47
CA LYS A 81 24.84 30.30 39.36
C LYS A 81 23.44 30.76 38.94
N LYS A 82 23.30 32.02 38.56
CA LYS A 82 22.00 32.57 38.08
C LYS A 82 21.59 31.96 36.75
N GLU A 83 22.54 31.76 35.81
CA GLU A 83 22.28 31.08 34.53
C GLU A 83 21.84 29.63 34.78
N ASP A 84 22.48 28.93 35.72
CA ASP A 84 22.10 27.56 36.14
C ASP A 84 20.71 27.50 36.79
N ASP A 85 20.41 28.46 37.67
CA ASP A 85 19.10 28.55 38.33
C ASP A 85 17.98 28.83 37.31
N LEU A 86 18.17 29.76 36.33
CA LEU A 86 17.22 30.00 35.25
C LEU A 86 17.06 28.78 34.35
N ALA A 87 18.14 28.11 33.98
CA ALA A 87 18.09 26.89 33.17
C ALA A 87 17.41 25.72 33.92
N TRP A 88 17.49 25.71 35.26
CA TRP A 88 16.76 24.75 36.10
C TRP A 88 15.26 25.06 36.12
N GLU A 89 14.88 26.33 36.33
CA GLU A 89 13.48 26.78 36.30
C GLU A 89 12.84 26.51 34.93
N GLU A 90 13.54 26.79 33.83
CA GLU A 90 13.07 26.48 32.47
C GLU A 90 12.88 24.96 32.27
N ARG A 91 13.81 24.15 32.76
CA ARG A 91 13.66 22.67 32.70
C ARG A 91 12.43 22.21 33.45
N GLN A 92 12.24 22.66 34.69
CA GLN A 92 11.07 22.32 35.51
C GLN A 92 9.76 22.76 34.87
N ALA A 93 9.71 23.95 34.27
CA ALA A 93 8.54 24.43 33.54
C ALA A 93 8.24 23.58 32.30
N ASN A 94 9.27 23.14 31.58
CA ASN A 94 9.12 22.27 30.42
C ASN A 94 8.66 20.86 30.82
N GLU A 95 9.25 20.27 31.87
CA GLU A 95 8.83 18.97 32.44
C GLU A 95 7.36 18.99 32.88
N GLU A 96 6.96 20.05 33.58
CA GLU A 96 5.57 20.23 34.01
C GLU A 96 4.61 20.39 32.79
N LYS A 97 5.06 21.10 31.74
CA LYS A 97 4.29 21.26 30.51
C LYS A 97 4.10 19.92 29.80
N GLU A 98 5.19 19.12 29.67
CA GLU A 98 5.13 17.79 29.06
C GLU A 98 4.24 16.83 29.88
N ARG A 99 4.33 16.87 31.20
CA ARG A 99 3.48 16.07 32.08
C ARG A 99 2.00 16.40 31.87
N ARG A 100 1.63 17.69 31.86
CA ARG A 100 0.24 18.13 31.62
C ARG A 100 -0.25 17.75 30.23
N ALA A 101 0.62 17.88 29.22
CA ALA A 101 0.31 17.48 27.86
C ALA A 101 0.01 15.97 27.76
N THR A 102 0.85 15.16 28.38
CA THR A 102 0.68 13.70 28.45
C THR A 102 -0.59 13.30 29.21
N GLU A 103 -0.87 13.96 30.35
CA GLU A 103 -2.10 13.71 31.13
C GLU A 103 -3.37 14.04 30.31
N CYS A 104 -3.38 15.16 29.60
CA CYS A 104 -4.51 15.53 28.74
C CYS A 104 -4.68 14.53 27.60
N TYR A 105 -3.59 14.11 26.95
CA TYR A 105 -3.61 13.10 25.90
C TYR A 105 -4.16 11.77 26.41
N GLN A 106 -3.67 11.27 27.55
CA GLN A 106 -4.13 10.01 28.14
C GLN A 106 -5.63 10.05 28.50
N LYS A 107 -6.09 11.13 29.12
CA LYS A 107 -7.53 11.32 29.40
C LYS A 107 -8.37 11.33 28.13
N ALA A 108 -7.87 11.92 27.04
CA ALA A 108 -8.56 11.90 25.76
C ALA A 108 -8.66 10.48 25.19
N GLU A 109 -7.57 9.70 25.28
CA GLU A 109 -7.53 8.29 24.87
C GLU A 109 -8.55 7.43 25.64
N ASP A 110 -8.70 7.67 26.94
CA ASP A 110 -9.61 6.92 27.81
C ASP A 110 -11.08 7.16 27.45
N ILE A 111 -11.44 8.40 27.06
CA ILE A 111 -12.83 8.80 26.79
C ILE A 111 -13.21 8.86 25.31
N LYS A 112 -12.26 8.69 24.38
CA LYS A 112 -12.51 8.83 22.92
C LYS A 112 -13.61 7.92 22.36
N LYS A 113 -13.97 6.85 23.07
CA LYS A 113 -15.06 5.94 22.67
C LYS A 113 -16.42 6.34 23.24
N THR A 114 -16.45 7.14 24.30
CA THR A 114 -17.66 7.49 25.04
C THR A 114 -18.07 8.95 24.85
N ASP A 115 -17.11 9.87 24.76
CA ASP A 115 -17.36 11.30 24.57
C ASP A 115 -16.35 11.90 23.59
N LEU A 116 -16.75 11.92 22.31
CA LEU A 116 -15.93 12.46 21.22
C LEU A 116 -15.71 13.98 21.32
N VAL A 117 -16.68 14.72 21.87
CA VAL A 117 -16.58 16.18 22.03
C VAL A 117 -15.52 16.52 23.06
N GLN A 118 -15.60 15.88 24.23
CA GLN A 118 -14.65 16.10 25.30
C GLN A 118 -13.26 15.56 24.92
N ALA A 119 -13.19 14.43 24.22
CA ALA A 119 -11.92 13.89 23.71
C ALA A 119 -11.23 14.87 22.74
N ARG A 120 -11.98 15.47 21.81
CA ARG A 120 -11.44 16.50 20.90
C ARG A 120 -10.87 17.69 21.65
N GLU A 121 -11.57 18.17 22.67
CA GLU A 121 -11.12 19.30 23.48
C GLU A 121 -9.84 18.96 24.29
N LEU A 122 -9.74 17.75 24.83
CA LEU A 122 -8.53 17.29 25.52
C LEU A 122 -7.34 17.11 24.57
N TYR A 123 -7.56 16.56 23.35
CA TYR A 123 -6.52 16.52 22.33
C TYR A 123 -6.06 17.92 21.93
N ARG A 124 -6.99 18.89 21.80
CA ARG A 124 -6.64 20.29 21.52
C ARG A 124 -5.70 20.85 22.61
N LYS A 125 -6.07 20.69 23.90
CA LYS A 125 -5.24 21.15 25.03
C LYS A 125 -3.87 20.50 25.06
N ALA A 126 -3.79 19.20 24.82
CA ALA A 126 -2.51 18.49 24.73
C ALA A 126 -1.67 18.94 23.52
N ALA A 127 -2.30 19.20 22.37
CA ALA A 127 -1.66 19.71 21.18
C ALA A 127 -1.08 21.12 21.38
N GLU A 128 -1.82 22.02 22.03
CA GLU A 128 -1.36 23.36 22.41
C GLU A 128 -0.15 23.33 23.36
N LEU A 129 -0.09 22.33 24.22
CA LEU A 129 1.07 22.08 25.08
C LEU A 129 2.25 21.43 24.35
N GLY A 130 2.09 21.07 23.07
CA GLY A 130 3.14 20.53 22.23
C GLY A 130 3.27 19.00 22.26
N HIS A 131 2.23 18.25 22.62
CA HIS A 131 2.28 16.79 22.57
C HIS A 131 2.04 16.30 21.14
N ARG A 132 3.03 15.71 20.52
CA ARG A 132 3.05 15.33 19.11
C ARG A 132 1.88 14.43 18.68
N LYS A 133 1.63 13.34 19.44
CA LYS A 133 0.49 12.44 19.17
C LYS A 133 -0.84 13.17 19.27
N ALA A 134 -0.97 14.11 20.18
CA ALA A 134 -2.17 14.90 20.31
C ALA A 134 -2.36 15.89 19.16
N GLN A 135 -1.29 16.47 18.62
CA GLN A 135 -1.34 17.30 17.41
C GLN A 135 -1.88 16.50 16.23
N TYR A 136 -1.37 15.29 16.03
CA TYR A 136 -1.91 14.38 15.02
C TYR A 136 -3.39 14.06 15.28
N GLN A 137 -3.75 13.62 16.47
CA GLN A 137 -5.15 13.25 16.81
C GLN A 137 -6.10 14.43 16.66
N TYR A 138 -5.73 15.61 17.18
CA TYR A 138 -6.55 16.81 17.04
C TYR A 138 -6.69 17.22 15.56
N GLY A 139 -5.60 17.22 14.79
CA GLY A 139 -5.62 17.46 13.36
C GLY A 139 -6.54 16.50 12.62
N TRP A 140 -6.47 15.20 12.95
CA TRP A 140 -7.36 14.18 12.37
C TRP A 140 -8.83 14.40 12.72
N TYR A 141 -9.13 14.75 13.99
CA TYR A 141 -10.49 15.06 14.43
C TYR A 141 -11.05 16.28 13.70
N CYS A 142 -10.24 17.32 13.52
CA CYS A 142 -10.61 18.50 12.75
C CYS A 142 -10.87 18.18 11.27
N LEU A 143 -10.02 17.37 10.65
CA LEU A 143 -10.16 16.98 9.25
C LEU A 143 -11.45 16.19 8.99
N ARG A 144 -11.79 15.29 9.92
CA ARG A 144 -12.94 14.39 9.78
C ARG A 144 -14.22 14.95 10.40
N GLY A 145 -14.15 16.03 11.19
CA GLY A 145 -15.29 16.56 11.94
C GLY A 145 -15.73 15.67 13.11
N ILE A 146 -14.77 14.94 13.70
CA ILE A 146 -15.04 14.07 14.84
C ILE A 146 -15.18 14.92 16.10
N GLY A 147 -16.29 14.77 16.83
CA GLY A 147 -16.55 15.54 18.05
C GLY A 147 -16.83 17.04 17.82
N GLY A 148 -17.15 17.44 16.56
CA GLY A 148 -17.48 18.82 16.22
C GLY A 148 -17.46 19.05 14.71
N GLU A 149 -17.56 20.31 14.28
CA GLU A 149 -17.49 20.66 12.87
C GLU A 149 -16.09 20.43 12.28
N LYS A 150 -16.06 20.18 10.97
CA LYS A 150 -14.79 20.10 10.23
C LYS A 150 -14.09 21.46 10.26
N ASP A 151 -12.80 21.44 10.53
CA ASP A 151 -11.93 22.61 10.46
C ASP A 151 -10.65 22.22 9.72
N PRO A 152 -10.65 22.33 8.38
CA PRO A 152 -9.50 21.94 7.56
C PRO A 152 -8.24 22.76 7.87
N GLN A 153 -8.39 24.04 8.26
CA GLN A 153 -7.26 24.91 8.57
C GLN A 153 -6.54 24.44 9.83
N GLN A 154 -7.29 24.20 10.91
CA GLN A 154 -6.73 23.64 12.15
C GLN A 154 -6.18 22.23 11.94
N ALA A 155 -6.80 21.45 11.06
CA ALA A 155 -6.32 20.12 10.72
C ALA A 155 -4.91 20.20 10.11
N PHE A 156 -4.74 20.97 9.03
CA PHE A 156 -3.48 21.09 8.34
C PHE A 156 -2.37 21.66 9.24
N GLU A 157 -2.69 22.72 10.00
CA GLU A 157 -1.73 23.35 10.92
C GLU A 157 -1.20 22.38 11.97
N ASN A 158 -2.09 21.61 12.62
CA ASN A 158 -1.67 20.67 13.66
C ASN A 158 -0.96 19.43 13.09
N LEU A 159 -1.37 18.92 11.94
CA LEU A 159 -0.68 17.84 11.24
C LEU A 159 0.73 18.25 10.81
N THR A 160 0.91 19.48 10.32
CA THR A 160 2.23 20.03 9.96
C THR A 160 3.12 20.15 11.20
N LYS A 161 2.59 20.65 12.33
CA LYS A 161 3.33 20.68 13.61
C LYS A 161 3.77 19.29 14.05
N ALA A 162 2.88 18.27 13.91
CA ALA A 162 3.22 16.88 14.22
C ALA A 162 4.33 16.32 13.32
N ASP A 163 4.36 16.71 12.04
CA ASP A 163 5.43 16.33 11.09
C ASP A 163 6.77 17.00 11.42
N GLU A 164 6.75 18.29 11.74
CA GLU A 164 7.94 19.07 12.11
C GLU A 164 8.61 18.55 13.40
N MET A 165 7.84 18.09 14.38
CA MET A 165 8.34 17.56 15.65
C MET A 165 9.06 16.21 15.52
N ARG A 166 8.92 15.53 14.39
CA ARG A 166 9.59 14.24 14.09
C ARG A 166 11.10 14.25 14.39
N ARG A 167 11.74 15.40 14.22
CA ARG A 167 13.20 15.54 14.39
C ARG A 167 13.68 15.47 15.82
N ASN A 168 12.78 15.67 16.79
CA ASN A 168 13.14 15.88 18.21
C ASN A 168 12.70 14.72 19.12
N GLU A 169 11.94 13.74 18.62
CA GLU A 169 11.40 12.64 19.41
C GLU A 169 11.90 11.27 18.94
N LYS A 170 11.73 10.25 19.79
CA LYS A 170 11.97 8.86 19.41
C LYS A 170 11.09 8.50 18.21
N TYR A 171 11.71 7.91 17.20
CA TYR A 171 11.03 7.50 15.96
C TYR A 171 9.87 6.53 16.25
N ASP A 172 8.67 6.91 15.84
CA ASP A 172 7.43 6.15 15.96
C ASP A 172 6.85 5.96 14.56
N LEU A 173 7.10 4.79 13.97
CA LEU A 173 6.73 4.48 12.59
C LEU A 173 5.21 4.56 12.35
N GLU A 174 4.41 4.14 13.33
CA GLU A 174 2.95 4.18 13.20
C GLU A 174 2.44 5.62 13.12
N LEU A 175 2.94 6.49 14.02
CA LEU A 175 2.60 7.90 14.01
C LEU A 175 3.06 8.59 12.72
N GLU A 176 4.29 8.28 12.25
CA GLU A 176 4.81 8.81 10.98
C GLU A 176 3.88 8.44 9.81
N ARG A 177 3.57 7.17 9.69
CA ARG A 177 2.66 6.65 8.66
C ARG A 177 1.32 7.38 8.67
N ASP A 178 0.74 7.55 9.86
CA ASP A 178 -0.56 8.16 10.02
C ASP A 178 -0.53 9.68 9.75
N VAL A 179 0.54 10.38 10.14
CA VAL A 179 0.77 11.80 9.81
C VAL A 179 0.93 11.99 8.31
N HIS A 180 1.76 11.17 7.65
CA HIS A 180 1.92 11.22 6.19
C HIS A 180 0.61 10.96 5.46
N TYR A 181 -0.18 9.98 5.90
CA TYR A 181 -1.50 9.71 5.34
C TYR A 181 -2.44 10.92 5.49
N ALA A 182 -2.51 11.52 6.69
CA ALA A 182 -3.39 12.65 6.97
C ALA A 182 -2.99 13.91 6.17
N LEU A 183 -1.69 14.23 6.09
CA LEU A 183 -1.18 15.32 5.27
C LEU A 183 -1.41 15.08 3.78
N GLY A 184 -1.19 13.85 3.31
CA GLY A 184 -1.49 13.46 1.94
C GLY A 184 -2.97 13.66 1.58
N LEU A 185 -3.89 13.37 2.51
CA LEU A 185 -5.31 13.71 2.35
C LEU A 185 -5.54 15.22 2.25
N CYS A 186 -4.90 16.02 3.11
CA CYS A 186 -5.02 17.47 3.08
C CYS A 186 -4.58 18.03 1.71
N TYR A 187 -3.41 17.63 1.23
CA TYR A 187 -2.91 18.09 -0.09
C TYR A 187 -3.79 17.60 -1.25
N SER A 188 -4.26 16.34 -1.22
CA SER A 188 -5.09 15.78 -2.30
C SER A 188 -6.47 16.42 -2.44
N GLN A 189 -6.99 16.99 -1.34
CA GLN A 189 -8.30 17.61 -1.26
C GLN A 189 -8.24 19.16 -1.22
N GLY A 190 -7.07 19.74 -0.97
CA GLY A 190 -6.93 21.16 -0.69
C GLY A 190 -7.51 21.54 0.68
N ALA A 191 -7.43 20.64 1.66
CA ALA A 191 -8.02 20.84 2.98
C ALA A 191 -7.06 21.61 3.90
N GLY A 192 -7.33 22.90 4.11
CA GLY A 192 -6.49 23.80 4.91
C GLY A 192 -5.20 24.25 4.23
N THR A 193 -5.00 23.86 2.99
CA THR A 193 -3.88 24.24 2.12
C THR A 193 -4.35 24.27 0.67
N GLU A 194 -3.55 24.79 -0.24
CA GLU A 194 -3.78 24.61 -1.67
C GLU A 194 -3.63 23.14 -2.05
N ARG A 195 -4.44 22.70 -3.02
CA ARG A 195 -4.35 21.35 -3.53
C ARG A 195 -3.02 21.15 -4.26
N ASP A 196 -2.26 20.16 -3.84
CA ASP A 196 -1.00 19.73 -4.46
C ASP A 196 -0.98 18.22 -4.61
N ASP A 197 -1.29 17.73 -5.84
CA ASP A 197 -1.33 16.31 -6.14
C ASP A 197 0.08 15.67 -6.09
N SER A 198 1.15 16.42 -6.33
CA SER A 198 2.52 15.92 -6.28
C SER A 198 2.97 15.65 -4.84
N GLU A 199 2.75 16.64 -3.95
CA GLU A 199 3.04 16.45 -2.53
C GLU A 199 2.12 15.39 -1.91
N ALA A 200 0.84 15.35 -2.34
CA ALA A 200 -0.12 14.34 -1.90
C ALA A 200 0.38 12.92 -2.18
N VAL A 201 0.76 12.61 -3.44
CA VAL A 201 1.21 11.25 -3.79
C VAL A 201 2.52 10.88 -3.11
N THR A 202 3.46 11.83 -2.97
CA THR A 202 4.73 11.59 -2.27
C THR A 202 4.49 11.11 -0.83
N ARG A 203 3.61 11.80 -0.11
CA ARG A 203 3.27 11.43 1.28
C ARG A 203 2.44 10.16 1.36
N LEU A 204 1.47 9.99 0.47
CA LEU A 204 0.59 8.83 0.44
C LEU A 204 1.35 7.55 0.04
N GLU A 205 2.26 7.61 -0.92
CA GLU A 205 3.10 6.47 -1.30
C GLU A 205 3.98 6.03 -0.14
N TRP A 206 4.64 6.99 0.53
CA TRP A 206 5.41 6.67 1.72
C TRP A 206 4.57 5.96 2.79
N ALA A 207 3.37 6.47 3.08
CA ALA A 207 2.46 5.83 4.05
C ALA A 207 1.99 4.44 3.59
N ALA A 208 1.74 4.25 2.28
CA ALA A 208 1.34 2.98 1.69
C ALA A 208 2.45 1.91 1.79
N GLU A 209 3.70 2.29 1.51
CA GLU A 209 4.89 1.44 1.65
C GLU A 209 5.09 0.97 3.10
N HIS A 210 4.64 1.79 4.07
CA HIS A 210 4.68 1.47 5.49
C HIS A 210 3.37 0.86 6.02
N GLY A 211 2.52 0.32 5.13
CA GLY A 211 1.38 -0.53 5.50
C GLY A 211 0.04 0.20 5.63
N SER A 212 -0.10 1.43 5.13
CA SER A 212 -1.39 2.12 5.09
C SER A 212 -2.18 1.79 3.83
N SER A 213 -3.10 0.83 3.89
CA SER A 213 -4.01 0.52 2.77
C SER A 213 -4.85 1.73 2.36
N GLY A 214 -5.29 2.55 3.33
CA GLY A 214 -6.02 3.78 3.07
C GLY A 214 -5.22 4.79 2.26
N ALA A 215 -3.91 4.93 2.54
CA ALA A 215 -3.02 5.80 1.78
C ALA A 215 -2.85 5.31 0.34
N ALA A 216 -2.68 3.99 0.14
CA ALA A 216 -2.59 3.40 -1.19
C ALA A 216 -3.86 3.62 -2.02
N VAL A 217 -5.05 3.48 -1.41
CA VAL A 217 -6.34 3.80 -2.07
C VAL A 217 -6.39 5.26 -2.51
N VAL A 218 -6.03 6.19 -1.62
CA VAL A 218 -6.09 7.63 -1.92
C VAL A 218 -5.06 8.00 -2.98
N ALA A 219 -3.84 7.46 -2.92
CA ALA A 219 -2.83 7.64 -3.96
C ALA A 219 -3.33 7.15 -5.32
N GLY A 220 -3.93 5.95 -5.37
CA GLY A 220 -4.56 5.40 -6.56
C GLY A 220 -5.64 6.32 -7.14
N ASN A 221 -6.48 6.91 -6.29
CA ASN A 221 -7.51 7.87 -6.70
C ASN A 221 -6.89 9.16 -7.27
N VAL A 222 -5.79 9.67 -6.67
CA VAL A 222 -5.07 10.85 -7.18
C VAL A 222 -4.49 10.55 -8.56
N TYR A 223 -3.79 9.43 -8.73
CA TYR A 223 -3.24 9.00 -10.02
C TYR A 223 -4.32 8.78 -11.08
N LYS A 224 -5.44 8.11 -10.72
CA LYS A 224 -6.59 7.90 -11.61
C LYS A 224 -7.16 9.23 -12.11
N ARG A 225 -7.35 10.21 -11.22
CA ARG A 225 -7.82 11.56 -11.55
C ARG A 225 -6.87 12.30 -12.51
N ASN A 226 -5.57 12.09 -12.35
CA ASN A 226 -4.53 12.69 -13.20
C ASN A 226 -4.26 11.91 -14.50
N GLY A 227 -5.01 10.84 -14.77
CA GLY A 227 -4.88 10.02 -15.98
C GLY A 227 -3.67 9.07 -15.97
N GLN A 228 -2.96 8.94 -14.87
CA GLN A 228 -1.79 8.08 -14.69
C GLN A 228 -2.23 6.65 -14.34
N LYS A 229 -2.74 5.93 -15.36
CA LYS A 229 -3.40 4.62 -15.17
C LYS A 229 -2.48 3.55 -14.57
N SER A 230 -1.22 3.49 -14.98
CA SER A 230 -0.24 2.50 -14.47
C SER A 230 0.09 2.71 -13.00
N ASP A 231 0.25 3.98 -12.57
CA ASP A 231 0.53 4.30 -11.18
C ASP A 231 -0.71 4.08 -10.30
N ALA A 232 -1.89 4.40 -10.83
CA ALA A 232 -3.15 4.09 -10.16
C ALA A 232 -3.31 2.57 -9.95
N GLU A 233 -3.06 1.75 -10.97
CA GLU A 233 -3.11 0.30 -10.87
C GLU A 233 -2.11 -0.22 -9.82
N ARG A 234 -0.87 0.26 -9.83
CA ARG A 234 0.16 -0.10 -8.85
C ARG A 234 -0.30 0.17 -7.42
N MET A 235 -0.88 1.35 -7.17
CA MET A 235 -1.37 1.72 -5.85
C MET A 235 -2.59 0.90 -5.41
N TYR A 236 -3.54 0.65 -6.31
CA TYR A 236 -4.68 -0.21 -5.98
C TYR A 236 -4.26 -1.66 -5.72
N ARG A 237 -3.28 -2.20 -6.48
CA ARG A 237 -2.72 -3.54 -6.19
C ARG A 237 -2.03 -3.59 -4.83
N THR A 238 -1.32 -2.54 -4.44
CA THR A 238 -0.74 -2.41 -3.09
C THR A 238 -1.83 -2.45 -2.02
N ALA A 239 -2.89 -1.66 -2.18
CA ALA A 239 -4.01 -1.65 -1.24
C ALA A 239 -4.78 -2.98 -1.21
N ALA A 240 -4.97 -3.63 -2.35
CA ALA A 240 -5.59 -4.95 -2.47
C ALA A 240 -4.78 -6.02 -1.73
N GLY A 241 -3.46 -6.01 -1.88
CA GLY A 241 -2.54 -6.89 -1.12
C GLY A 241 -2.58 -6.67 0.40
N GLN A 242 -3.02 -5.49 0.84
CA GLN A 242 -3.27 -5.15 2.24
C GLN A 242 -4.73 -5.39 2.68
N GLY A 243 -5.55 -6.08 1.86
CA GLY A 243 -6.91 -6.49 2.18
C GLY A 243 -8.01 -5.48 1.83
N SER A 244 -7.74 -4.47 1.02
CA SER A 244 -8.75 -3.51 0.59
C SER A 244 -9.65 -4.09 -0.51
N VAL A 245 -10.86 -4.52 -0.18
CA VAL A 245 -11.86 -5.05 -1.15
C VAL A 245 -12.21 -4.01 -2.21
N MET A 246 -12.32 -2.73 -1.84
CA MET A 246 -12.54 -1.63 -2.78
C MET A 246 -11.44 -1.56 -3.85
N SER A 247 -10.19 -1.78 -3.46
CA SER A 247 -9.06 -1.75 -4.39
C SER A 247 -9.00 -2.98 -5.28
N ILE A 248 -9.43 -4.15 -4.79
CA ILE A 248 -9.61 -5.35 -5.63
C ILE A 248 -10.59 -5.04 -6.76
N TYR A 249 -11.71 -4.39 -6.45
CA TYR A 249 -12.69 -3.96 -7.44
C TYR A 249 -12.12 -2.97 -8.47
N GLU A 250 -11.34 -1.97 -8.02
CA GLU A 250 -10.69 -1.01 -8.93
C GLU A 250 -9.65 -1.69 -9.85
N VAL A 251 -8.87 -2.63 -9.34
CA VAL A 251 -7.93 -3.43 -10.16
C VAL A 251 -8.71 -4.25 -11.20
N ALA A 252 -9.80 -4.91 -10.80
CA ALA A 252 -10.65 -5.68 -11.71
C ALA A 252 -11.19 -4.81 -12.86
N GLN A 253 -11.65 -3.59 -12.56
CA GLN A 253 -12.11 -2.65 -13.59
C GLN A 253 -10.99 -2.22 -14.55
N ILE A 254 -9.79 -1.96 -14.02
CA ILE A 254 -8.62 -1.60 -14.84
C ILE A 254 -8.24 -2.76 -15.76
N CYS A 255 -8.22 -3.99 -15.24
CA CYS A 255 -7.93 -5.19 -16.03
C CYS A 255 -8.99 -5.43 -17.12
N MET A 256 -10.27 -5.25 -16.80
CA MET A 256 -11.37 -5.33 -17.76
C MET A 256 -11.24 -4.30 -18.89
N GLY A 257 -10.70 -3.11 -18.62
CA GLY A 257 -10.46 -2.05 -19.60
C GLY A 257 -9.23 -2.25 -20.49
N LYS A 258 -8.47 -3.34 -20.35
CA LYS A 258 -7.32 -3.68 -21.22
C LYS A 258 -7.78 -4.46 -22.44
N GLU A 259 -8.31 -3.76 -23.44
CA GLU A 259 -8.90 -4.33 -24.65
C GLU A 259 -7.98 -5.37 -25.34
N GLY A 260 -8.55 -6.52 -25.70
CA GLY A 260 -7.84 -7.60 -26.40
C GLY A 260 -6.83 -8.37 -25.54
N ASN A 261 -6.74 -8.09 -24.26
CA ASN A 261 -5.81 -8.79 -23.35
C ASN A 261 -6.53 -9.89 -22.57
N LEU A 262 -6.44 -11.12 -23.09
CA LEU A 262 -7.12 -12.28 -22.54
C LEU A 262 -6.70 -12.60 -21.09
N ASP A 263 -5.42 -12.41 -20.75
CA ASP A 263 -4.92 -12.67 -19.40
C ASP A 263 -5.44 -11.62 -18.41
N ALA A 264 -5.53 -10.35 -18.84
CA ALA A 264 -6.14 -9.31 -18.04
C ALA A 264 -7.64 -9.56 -17.82
N TYR A 265 -8.36 -10.05 -18.81
CA TYR A 265 -9.77 -10.41 -18.67
C TYR A 265 -9.98 -11.58 -17.69
N ARG A 266 -9.12 -12.58 -17.71
CA ARG A 266 -9.15 -13.70 -16.75
C ARG A 266 -8.87 -13.22 -15.34
N GLU A 267 -7.83 -12.40 -15.18
CA GLU A 267 -7.51 -11.77 -13.88
C GLU A 267 -8.72 -10.95 -13.37
N ALA A 268 -9.32 -10.14 -14.22
CA ALA A 268 -10.49 -9.35 -13.85
C ALA A 268 -11.68 -10.23 -13.40
N LEU A 269 -11.90 -11.36 -14.08
CA LEU A 269 -12.95 -12.32 -13.74
C LEU A 269 -12.76 -12.87 -12.31
N GLU A 270 -11.55 -13.35 -12.00
CA GLU A 270 -11.20 -13.87 -10.67
C GLU A 270 -11.36 -12.81 -9.58
N LEU A 271 -10.92 -11.56 -9.87
CA LEU A 271 -11.03 -10.45 -8.94
C LEU A 271 -12.48 -10.03 -8.67
N PHE A 272 -13.36 -9.98 -9.70
CA PHE A 272 -14.78 -9.70 -9.48
C PHE A 272 -15.48 -10.81 -8.71
N GLU A 273 -15.15 -12.07 -8.94
CA GLU A 273 -15.66 -13.19 -8.14
C GLU A 273 -15.23 -13.07 -6.68
N ALA A 274 -13.99 -12.69 -6.41
CA ALA A 274 -13.49 -12.44 -5.05
C ALA A 274 -14.22 -11.27 -4.37
N VAL A 275 -14.46 -10.16 -5.08
CA VAL A 275 -15.21 -9.01 -4.55
C VAL A 275 -16.65 -9.39 -4.25
N LYS A 276 -17.33 -10.13 -5.15
CA LYS A 276 -18.68 -10.62 -4.95
C LYS A 276 -18.84 -11.41 -3.65
N LEU A 277 -17.86 -12.25 -3.32
CA LEU A 277 -17.86 -13.03 -2.08
C LEU A 277 -17.59 -12.17 -0.84
N ALA A 278 -16.79 -11.11 -0.97
CA ALA A 278 -16.35 -10.27 0.14
C ALA A 278 -17.29 -9.10 0.45
N ASP A 279 -18.05 -8.61 -0.54
CA ASP A 279 -18.89 -7.42 -0.43
C ASP A 279 -20.24 -7.62 -1.14
N ALA A 280 -21.24 -8.08 -0.40
CA ALA A 280 -22.59 -8.32 -0.90
C ALA A 280 -23.26 -7.05 -1.50
N SER A 281 -22.84 -5.84 -1.11
CA SER A 281 -23.40 -4.60 -1.67
C SER A 281 -23.03 -4.38 -3.14
N ARG A 282 -22.02 -5.11 -3.64
CA ARG A 282 -21.50 -5.06 -5.02
C ARG A 282 -21.86 -6.28 -5.86
N GLU A 283 -22.64 -7.21 -5.31
CA GLU A 283 -22.96 -8.49 -5.97
C GLU A 283 -23.50 -8.28 -7.38
N GLU A 284 -24.53 -7.45 -7.56
CA GLU A 284 -25.18 -7.19 -8.86
C GLU A 284 -24.18 -6.59 -9.88
N ALA A 285 -23.41 -5.58 -9.46
CA ALA A 285 -22.40 -4.95 -10.31
C ALA A 285 -21.27 -5.92 -10.71
N CYS A 286 -20.87 -6.81 -9.81
CA CYS A 286 -19.88 -7.84 -10.10
C CYS A 286 -20.45 -8.91 -11.05
N GLU A 287 -21.71 -9.32 -10.89
CA GLU A 287 -22.35 -10.27 -11.80
C GLU A 287 -22.44 -9.74 -13.22
N GLU A 288 -22.85 -8.49 -13.40
CA GLU A 288 -22.89 -7.83 -14.70
C GLU A 288 -21.50 -7.78 -15.35
N ALA A 289 -20.47 -7.37 -14.59
CA ALA A 289 -19.09 -7.34 -15.06
C ALA A 289 -18.58 -8.74 -15.43
N ILE A 290 -18.87 -9.76 -14.64
CA ILE A 290 -18.51 -11.17 -14.88
C ILE A 290 -19.14 -11.66 -16.19
N GLN A 291 -20.43 -11.38 -16.45
CA GLN A 291 -21.08 -11.79 -17.68
C GLN A 291 -20.48 -11.09 -18.91
N THR A 292 -20.18 -9.80 -18.79
CA THR A 292 -19.53 -9.03 -19.84
C THR A 292 -18.13 -9.58 -20.15
N LEU A 293 -17.33 -9.89 -19.11
CA LEU A 293 -15.98 -10.48 -19.26
C LEU A 293 -16.01 -11.85 -19.90
N LYS A 294 -16.97 -12.70 -19.56
CA LYS A 294 -17.16 -14.00 -20.23
C LYS A 294 -17.38 -13.82 -21.73
N GLY A 295 -18.15 -12.79 -22.13
CA GLY A 295 -18.34 -12.42 -23.54
C GLY A 295 -17.02 -12.00 -24.21
N TYR A 296 -16.26 -11.10 -23.59
CA TYR A 296 -14.97 -10.65 -24.10
C TYR A 296 -13.94 -11.78 -24.22
N ILE A 297 -13.87 -12.65 -23.19
CA ILE A 297 -12.99 -13.84 -23.22
C ILE A 297 -13.37 -14.75 -24.38
N ALA A 298 -14.66 -15.02 -24.58
CA ALA A 298 -15.14 -15.86 -25.67
C ALA A 298 -14.81 -15.25 -27.06
N GLU A 299 -15.00 -13.95 -27.22
CA GLU A 299 -14.69 -13.24 -28.47
C GLU A 299 -13.19 -13.31 -28.81
N GLU A 300 -12.31 -13.01 -27.83
CA GLU A 300 -10.87 -13.07 -28.03
C GLU A 300 -10.39 -14.52 -28.29
N GLN A 301 -10.93 -15.50 -27.58
CA GLN A 301 -10.63 -16.92 -27.81
C GLN A 301 -11.08 -17.37 -29.22
N GLN A 302 -12.21 -16.85 -29.71
CA GLN A 302 -12.68 -17.15 -31.07
C GLN A 302 -11.76 -16.53 -32.14
N LYS A 303 -11.28 -15.28 -31.94
CA LYS A 303 -10.29 -14.63 -32.80
C LYS A 303 -8.99 -15.43 -32.84
N GLU A 304 -8.51 -15.84 -31.65
CA GLU A 304 -7.30 -16.69 -31.52
C GLU A 304 -7.49 -18.02 -32.24
N ALA A 305 -8.62 -18.67 -32.10
CA ALA A 305 -8.91 -19.93 -32.77
C ALA A 305 -8.88 -19.78 -34.30
N LYS A 306 -9.50 -18.72 -34.83
CA LYS A 306 -9.46 -18.45 -36.27
C LYS A 306 -8.02 -18.26 -36.77
N ALA A 307 -7.24 -17.43 -36.11
CA ALA A 307 -5.83 -17.20 -36.50
C ALA A 307 -4.97 -18.47 -36.40
N TYR A 308 -5.23 -19.31 -35.38
CA TYR A 308 -4.55 -20.59 -35.19
C TYR A 308 -4.78 -21.53 -36.37
N PHE A 309 -6.04 -21.74 -36.81
CA PHE A 309 -6.34 -22.61 -37.93
C PHE A 309 -5.88 -22.04 -39.31
N GLU A 310 -5.93 -20.72 -39.49
CA GLU A 310 -5.38 -20.06 -40.70
C GLU A 310 -3.89 -20.23 -40.83
N LYS A 311 -3.15 -20.22 -39.73
CA LYS A 311 -1.69 -20.41 -39.70
C LYS A 311 -1.30 -21.89 -39.90
N GLY A 312 -1.89 -22.80 -39.14
CA GLY A 312 -1.54 -24.20 -39.13
C GLY A 312 -1.84 -24.92 -40.47
N GLY A 313 -2.90 -24.51 -41.14
CA GLY A 313 -3.27 -25.10 -42.46
C GLY A 313 -2.27 -24.85 -43.56
N LYS A 314 -1.31 -23.92 -43.43
CA LYS A 314 -0.28 -23.62 -44.43
C LYS A 314 0.84 -24.66 -44.45
N ASP A 315 1.07 -25.36 -43.35
CA ASP A 315 2.17 -26.33 -43.17
C ASP A 315 1.65 -27.76 -43.03
N ALA A 316 0.49 -28.05 -43.66
CA ALA A 316 -0.16 -29.37 -43.57
C ALA A 316 0.75 -30.44 -44.24
N ILE A 317 0.92 -31.55 -43.55
CA ILE A 317 1.67 -32.73 -43.98
C ILE A 317 0.77 -33.78 -44.66
N SER A 318 1.34 -34.78 -45.29
CA SER A 318 0.59 -35.89 -45.83
C SER A 318 -0.08 -36.74 -44.75
N LEU A 319 -1.15 -37.48 -45.09
CA LEU A 319 -1.83 -38.34 -44.15
C LEU A 319 -0.93 -39.47 -43.59
N GLU A 320 0.00 -39.97 -44.41
CA GLU A 320 0.93 -41.01 -43.96
C GLU A 320 1.94 -40.49 -42.94
N GLU A 321 2.51 -39.30 -43.21
CA GLU A 321 3.37 -38.61 -42.24
C GLU A 321 2.62 -38.25 -40.97
N ALA A 322 1.35 -37.88 -41.07
CA ALA A 322 0.52 -37.59 -39.91
C ALA A 322 0.29 -38.84 -39.01
N LYS A 323 0.08 -40.00 -39.62
CA LYS A 323 -0.05 -41.27 -38.88
C LYS A 323 1.25 -41.63 -38.18
N GLU A 324 2.40 -41.50 -38.84
CA GLU A 324 3.70 -41.78 -38.22
C GLU A 324 3.98 -40.84 -37.05
N LEU A 325 3.75 -39.54 -37.22
CA LEU A 325 3.90 -38.51 -36.18
C LEU A 325 2.98 -38.78 -34.98
N TYR A 326 1.72 -39.19 -35.23
CA TYR A 326 0.80 -39.56 -34.18
C TYR A 326 1.31 -40.78 -33.37
N GLN A 327 1.77 -41.83 -34.02
CA GLN A 327 2.32 -43.00 -33.38
C GLN A 327 3.53 -42.64 -32.49
N ASP A 328 4.42 -41.81 -33.02
CA ASP A 328 5.58 -41.28 -32.28
C ASP A 328 5.17 -40.45 -31.09
N ALA A 329 4.16 -39.57 -31.24
CA ALA A 329 3.59 -38.77 -30.11
C ALA A 329 2.99 -39.68 -29.02
N ILE A 330 2.25 -40.71 -29.40
CA ILE A 330 1.65 -41.71 -28.44
C ILE A 330 2.74 -42.47 -27.72
N GLU A 331 3.83 -42.87 -28.41
CA GLU A 331 4.93 -43.58 -27.75
C GLU A 331 5.69 -42.68 -26.79
N GLU A 332 5.98 -41.41 -27.18
CA GLU A 332 6.60 -40.44 -26.31
C GLU A 332 5.71 -40.10 -25.08
N MET A 333 4.39 -40.00 -25.23
CA MET A 333 3.44 -39.78 -24.14
C MET A 333 3.48 -40.85 -23.05
N LYS A 334 3.84 -42.09 -23.40
CA LYS A 334 4.02 -43.18 -22.41
C LYS A 334 5.30 -43.02 -21.60
N GLN A 335 6.28 -42.28 -22.09
CA GLN A 335 7.62 -42.22 -21.52
C GLN A 335 7.89 -40.89 -20.78
N THR A 336 7.14 -39.83 -21.03
CA THR A 336 7.37 -38.49 -20.49
C THR A 336 6.12 -37.90 -19.85
N LEU A 337 6.34 -37.04 -18.85
CA LEU A 337 5.33 -36.14 -18.32
C LEU A 337 5.40 -34.70 -18.94
N GLU A 338 6.35 -34.47 -19.84
CA GLU A 338 6.48 -33.21 -20.59
C GLU A 338 5.67 -33.27 -21.88
N TYR A 339 4.45 -32.76 -21.82
CA TYR A 339 3.51 -32.83 -22.94
C TYR A 339 3.75 -31.80 -24.07
N LYS A 340 4.73 -30.93 -23.98
CA LYS A 340 4.96 -29.88 -24.99
C LYS A 340 5.37 -30.45 -26.34
N THR A 341 6.38 -31.33 -26.36
CA THR A 341 6.85 -31.98 -27.59
C THR A 341 5.80 -32.91 -28.17
N VAL A 342 5.08 -33.62 -27.31
CA VAL A 342 3.94 -34.47 -27.70
C VAL A 342 2.84 -33.62 -28.35
N ALA A 343 2.50 -32.47 -27.81
CA ALA A 343 1.49 -31.59 -28.38
C ALA A 343 1.89 -31.04 -29.75
N ASP A 344 3.15 -30.62 -29.90
CA ASP A 344 3.65 -30.12 -31.18
C ASP A 344 3.60 -31.20 -32.31
N LYS A 345 3.84 -32.47 -31.95
CA LYS A 345 3.69 -33.62 -32.88
C LYS A 345 2.20 -33.87 -33.18
N LEU A 346 1.34 -33.86 -32.15
CA LEU A 346 -0.09 -34.05 -32.32
C LEU A 346 -0.72 -32.93 -33.16
N GLU A 347 -0.34 -31.67 -32.94
CA GLU A 347 -0.81 -30.56 -33.78
C GLU A 347 -0.44 -30.74 -35.27
N LYS A 348 0.80 -31.13 -35.56
CA LYS A 348 1.22 -31.40 -36.95
C LYS A 348 0.43 -32.55 -37.57
N ALA A 349 0.28 -33.66 -36.82
CA ALA A 349 -0.50 -34.81 -37.26
C ALA A 349 -2.00 -34.45 -37.49
N ALA A 350 -2.58 -33.61 -36.61
CA ALA A 350 -3.95 -33.12 -36.73
C ALA A 350 -4.12 -32.22 -37.97
N PHE A 351 -3.16 -31.34 -38.28
CA PHE A 351 -3.18 -30.56 -39.53
C PHE A 351 -3.01 -31.42 -40.77
N GLY A 352 -2.41 -32.63 -40.68
CA GLY A 352 -2.40 -33.66 -41.72
C GLY A 352 -3.72 -34.44 -41.85
N SER A 353 -4.80 -33.98 -41.24
CA SER A 353 -6.17 -34.54 -41.31
C SER A 353 -6.26 -35.97 -40.80
N TYR A 354 -5.48 -36.36 -39.81
CA TYR A 354 -5.57 -37.67 -39.15
C TYR A 354 -6.52 -37.62 -37.96
N ALA A 355 -7.71 -38.20 -38.09
CA ALA A 355 -8.79 -38.07 -37.13
C ALA A 355 -8.42 -38.40 -35.67
N PRO A 356 -7.64 -39.49 -35.35
CA PRO A 356 -7.19 -39.72 -33.98
C PRO A 356 -6.34 -38.58 -33.40
N ALA A 357 -5.46 -37.96 -34.22
CA ALA A 357 -4.65 -36.84 -33.84
C ALA A 357 -5.50 -35.60 -33.59
N GLU A 358 -6.48 -35.32 -34.46
CA GLU A 358 -7.44 -34.22 -34.30
C GLU A 358 -8.22 -34.34 -32.98
N PHE A 359 -8.72 -35.53 -32.68
CA PHE A 359 -9.47 -35.77 -31.46
C PHE A 359 -8.59 -35.55 -30.21
N LEU A 360 -7.42 -36.18 -30.19
CA LEU A 360 -6.49 -36.03 -29.06
C LEU A 360 -5.95 -34.62 -28.91
N CYS A 361 -5.70 -33.93 -30.01
CA CYS A 361 -5.34 -32.50 -30.00
C CYS A 361 -6.44 -31.64 -29.38
N GLY A 362 -7.71 -31.86 -29.76
CA GLY A 362 -8.85 -31.22 -29.12
C GLY A 362 -8.93 -31.47 -27.62
N TYR A 363 -8.66 -32.70 -27.19
CA TYR A 363 -8.62 -33.07 -25.77
C TYR A 363 -7.49 -32.32 -25.01
N PHE A 364 -6.30 -32.19 -25.60
CA PHE A 364 -5.21 -31.40 -25.02
C PHE A 364 -5.60 -29.92 -24.81
N TRP A 365 -6.36 -29.34 -25.75
CA TRP A 365 -6.89 -27.97 -25.61
C TRP A 365 -7.99 -27.86 -24.56
N ILE A 366 -8.84 -28.89 -24.36
CA ILE A 366 -9.82 -28.94 -23.27
C ILE A 366 -9.12 -28.94 -21.91
N LYS A 367 -8.08 -29.73 -21.77
CA LYS A 367 -7.36 -29.90 -20.49
C LYS A 367 -6.31 -28.83 -20.22
N GLY A 368 -5.99 -27.99 -21.22
CA GLY A 368 -4.91 -27.00 -21.08
C GLY A 368 -3.53 -27.62 -20.85
N MET A 369 -3.30 -28.81 -21.38
CA MET A 369 -2.09 -29.60 -21.07
C MET A 369 -0.79 -28.96 -21.56
N THR A 370 -0.86 -28.07 -22.56
CA THR A 370 0.33 -27.44 -23.17
C THR A 370 0.24 -25.93 -23.31
N LYS A 371 -0.98 -25.40 -23.31
CA LYS A 371 -1.30 -23.98 -23.49
C LYS A 371 -2.52 -23.62 -22.64
N THR A 372 -2.83 -22.34 -22.61
CA THR A 372 -4.09 -21.86 -22.00
C THR A 372 -5.27 -22.50 -22.73
N GLN A 373 -6.28 -22.95 -21.98
CA GLN A 373 -7.48 -23.54 -22.53
C GLN A 373 -8.16 -22.60 -23.55
N ASN A 374 -8.50 -23.14 -24.73
CA ASN A 374 -9.33 -22.42 -25.71
C ASN A 374 -10.43 -23.35 -26.22
N PRO A 375 -11.67 -23.16 -25.77
CA PRO A 375 -12.78 -24.03 -26.12
C PRO A 375 -13.12 -24.04 -27.60
N PHE A 376 -12.88 -22.96 -28.32
CA PHE A 376 -13.17 -22.89 -29.76
C PHE A 376 -12.17 -23.69 -30.60
N ILE A 377 -10.89 -23.69 -30.22
CA ILE A 377 -9.87 -24.53 -30.87
C ILE A 377 -10.18 -26.02 -30.58
N ALA A 378 -10.48 -26.32 -29.31
CA ALA A 378 -10.81 -27.68 -28.90
C ALA A 378 -12.04 -28.23 -29.66
N ALA A 379 -13.15 -27.47 -29.71
CA ALA A 379 -14.37 -27.85 -30.39
C ALA A 379 -14.16 -28.04 -31.89
N GLU A 380 -13.35 -27.20 -32.54
CA GLU A 380 -13.08 -27.34 -33.96
C GLU A 380 -12.26 -28.59 -34.27
N TRP A 381 -11.22 -28.92 -33.48
CA TRP A 381 -10.48 -30.15 -33.66
C TRP A 381 -11.35 -31.40 -33.47
N ILE A 382 -12.16 -31.43 -32.41
CA ILE A 382 -13.09 -32.53 -32.19
C ILE A 382 -14.12 -32.63 -33.32
N ARG A 383 -14.64 -31.50 -33.82
CA ARG A 383 -15.60 -31.49 -34.95
C ARG A 383 -14.99 -32.06 -36.19
N ARG A 384 -13.70 -31.80 -36.49
CA ARG A 384 -13.00 -32.39 -37.63
C ARG A 384 -12.85 -33.89 -37.53
N ALA A 385 -12.46 -34.42 -36.35
CA ALA A 385 -12.41 -35.85 -36.06
C ALA A 385 -13.78 -36.53 -36.22
N VAL A 386 -14.81 -35.91 -35.64
CA VAL A 386 -16.21 -36.39 -35.66
C VAL A 386 -16.76 -36.44 -37.09
N ASN A 387 -16.39 -35.46 -37.94
CA ASN A 387 -16.77 -35.46 -39.37
C ASN A 387 -16.11 -36.59 -40.15
N GLN A 388 -15.03 -37.15 -39.65
CA GLN A 388 -14.41 -38.38 -40.17
C GLN A 388 -14.91 -39.65 -39.46
N ASP A 389 -16.08 -39.55 -38.76
CA ASP A 389 -16.66 -40.62 -37.97
C ASP A 389 -15.73 -41.17 -36.87
N TYR A 390 -14.83 -40.35 -36.34
CA TYR A 390 -13.89 -40.73 -35.27
C TYR A 390 -14.27 -40.11 -33.92
N ILE A 391 -14.27 -40.97 -32.87
CA ILE A 391 -14.35 -40.60 -31.47
C ILE A 391 -13.52 -41.59 -30.64
N GLU A 392 -13.06 -41.17 -29.48
CA GLU A 392 -12.55 -42.07 -28.46
C GLU A 392 -13.70 -42.72 -27.69
N ASP A 393 -13.53 -43.97 -27.27
CA ASP A 393 -14.58 -44.76 -26.60
C ASP A 393 -14.91 -44.19 -25.20
N ASN A 394 -13.99 -43.49 -24.57
CA ASN A 394 -14.15 -42.90 -23.25
C ASN A 394 -14.49 -41.42 -23.30
N LEU A 395 -15.78 -41.09 -23.33
CA LEU A 395 -16.30 -39.71 -23.50
C LEU A 395 -16.53 -39.03 -22.15
N VAL A 396 -15.51 -38.90 -21.32
CA VAL A 396 -15.62 -38.28 -19.98
C VAL A 396 -16.05 -36.80 -20.05
N GLU A 397 -15.85 -36.14 -21.18
CA GLU A 397 -16.06 -34.71 -21.36
C GLU A 397 -17.37 -34.36 -22.08
N TYR A 398 -18.37 -35.24 -22.12
CA TYR A 398 -19.62 -35.02 -22.85
C TYR A 398 -20.33 -33.70 -22.43
N ASP A 399 -20.40 -33.40 -21.15
CA ASP A 399 -21.06 -32.21 -20.64
C ASP A 399 -20.32 -30.93 -21.06
N TRP A 400 -18.99 -31.00 -21.22
CA TRP A 400 -18.20 -29.92 -21.77
C TRP A 400 -18.57 -29.69 -23.26
N PHE A 401 -18.65 -30.73 -24.09
CA PHE A 401 -19.06 -30.63 -25.49
C PHE A 401 -20.46 -30.04 -25.63
N LEU A 402 -21.41 -30.51 -24.79
CA LEU A 402 -22.78 -29.98 -24.77
C LEU A 402 -22.80 -28.46 -24.47
N ALA A 403 -21.95 -27.99 -23.56
CA ALA A 403 -21.86 -26.59 -23.20
C ALA A 403 -21.25 -25.71 -24.32
N GLN A 404 -20.41 -26.28 -25.20
CA GLN A 404 -19.78 -25.54 -26.29
C GLN A 404 -20.56 -25.59 -27.61
N ASP A 405 -21.13 -26.78 -27.96
CA ASP A 405 -21.83 -27.01 -29.20
C ASP A 405 -22.76 -28.21 -29.07
N GLU A 406 -24.08 -27.94 -28.96
CA GLU A 406 -25.10 -28.97 -28.79
C GLU A 406 -25.16 -29.94 -29.98
N ALA A 407 -24.95 -29.45 -31.21
CA ALA A 407 -24.97 -30.28 -32.41
C ALA A 407 -23.74 -31.21 -32.45
N LEU A 408 -22.57 -30.73 -32.03
CA LEU A 408 -21.36 -31.53 -31.89
C LEU A 408 -21.54 -32.62 -30.83
N ALA A 409 -22.07 -32.26 -29.67
CA ALA A 409 -22.37 -33.22 -28.59
C ALA A 409 -23.35 -34.31 -29.01
N ALA A 410 -24.44 -33.92 -29.76
CA ALA A 410 -25.38 -34.87 -30.27
C ALA A 410 -24.76 -35.87 -31.29
N ARG A 411 -23.86 -35.36 -32.17
CA ARG A 411 -23.13 -36.23 -33.12
C ARG A 411 -22.17 -37.18 -32.45
N ILE A 412 -21.43 -36.68 -31.42
CA ILE A 412 -20.53 -37.52 -30.59
C ILE A 412 -21.33 -38.66 -29.93
N LEU A 413 -22.47 -38.32 -29.33
CA LEU A 413 -23.34 -39.33 -28.68
C LEU A 413 -23.87 -40.37 -29.68
N GLU A 414 -24.25 -39.96 -30.86
CA GLU A 414 -24.74 -40.85 -31.92
C GLU A 414 -23.66 -41.80 -32.41
N LEU A 415 -22.44 -41.32 -32.68
CA LEU A 415 -21.31 -42.16 -33.04
C LEU A 415 -20.92 -43.13 -31.91
N GLY A 416 -20.96 -42.64 -30.64
CA GLY A 416 -20.75 -43.50 -29.49
C GLY A 416 -21.74 -44.66 -29.39
N LYS A 417 -23.02 -44.38 -29.60
CA LYS A 417 -24.06 -45.43 -29.65
C LYS A 417 -23.80 -46.47 -30.75
N GLN A 418 -23.48 -46.00 -31.97
CA GLN A 418 -23.14 -46.88 -33.09
C GLN A 418 -21.95 -47.79 -32.82
N ARG A 419 -20.96 -47.32 -32.06
CA ARG A 419 -19.78 -48.05 -31.68
C ARG A 419 -19.96 -48.89 -30.41
N GLY A 420 -21.10 -48.79 -29.73
CA GLY A 420 -21.34 -49.51 -28.47
C GLY A 420 -20.60 -48.93 -27.28
N SER A 421 -20.25 -47.64 -27.30
CA SER A 421 -19.60 -46.97 -26.17
C SER A 421 -20.43 -47.07 -24.91
N ALA A 422 -19.87 -47.60 -23.84
CA ALA A 422 -20.51 -47.76 -22.55
C ALA A 422 -21.10 -46.44 -22.03
N PHE A 423 -20.34 -45.34 -22.15
CA PHE A 423 -20.78 -43.99 -21.78
C PHE A 423 -22.00 -43.52 -22.61
N ALA A 424 -21.97 -43.69 -23.94
CA ALA A 424 -23.05 -43.26 -24.79
C ALA A 424 -24.35 -44.06 -24.54
N LEU A 425 -24.25 -45.32 -24.24
CA LEU A 425 -25.35 -46.20 -23.83
C LEU A 425 -25.91 -45.79 -22.46
N TYR A 426 -25.06 -45.41 -21.51
CA TYR A 426 -25.48 -44.87 -20.22
C TYR A 426 -26.29 -43.58 -20.40
N ARG A 427 -25.78 -42.64 -21.16
CA ARG A 427 -26.50 -41.36 -21.47
C ARG A 427 -27.82 -41.60 -22.17
N GLN A 428 -27.90 -42.58 -23.07
CA GLN A 428 -29.16 -42.99 -23.69
C GLN A 428 -30.17 -43.49 -22.64
N GLY A 429 -29.68 -44.24 -21.63
CA GLY A 429 -30.52 -44.67 -20.53
C GLY A 429 -31.04 -43.53 -19.68
N ALA A 430 -30.18 -42.57 -19.36
CA ALA A 430 -30.53 -41.35 -18.61
C ALA A 430 -31.60 -40.50 -19.35
N ASP A 431 -31.42 -40.30 -20.65
CA ASP A 431 -32.38 -39.58 -21.49
C ASP A 431 -33.75 -40.32 -21.56
N ALA A 432 -33.71 -41.64 -21.65
CA ALA A 432 -34.95 -42.47 -21.66
C ALA A 432 -35.68 -42.35 -20.32
N MET A 433 -34.95 -42.39 -19.18
CA MET A 433 -35.52 -42.18 -17.84
C MET A 433 -36.18 -40.80 -17.72
N GLN A 434 -35.51 -39.76 -18.16
CA GLN A 434 -36.06 -38.40 -18.15
C GLN A 434 -37.35 -38.24 -18.96
N LYS A 435 -37.45 -39.01 -20.04
CA LYS A 435 -38.64 -39.04 -20.91
C LYS A 435 -39.73 -40.01 -20.43
N GLY A 436 -39.54 -40.68 -19.26
CA GLY A 436 -40.47 -41.63 -18.67
C GLY A 436 -40.46 -42.99 -19.34
N ASN A 437 -39.53 -43.30 -20.24
CA ASN A 437 -39.38 -44.60 -20.91
C ASN A 437 -38.49 -45.53 -20.09
N THR A 438 -39.07 -46.17 -19.06
CA THR A 438 -38.37 -47.01 -18.10
C THR A 438 -37.79 -48.29 -18.75
N GLU A 439 -38.54 -48.91 -19.68
CA GLU A 439 -38.05 -50.13 -20.37
C GLU A 439 -36.86 -49.84 -21.27
N GLY A 440 -36.93 -48.72 -22.05
CA GLY A 440 -35.82 -48.27 -22.86
C GLY A 440 -34.59 -47.89 -22.04
N ALA A 441 -34.78 -47.29 -20.87
CA ALA A 441 -33.73 -46.93 -19.94
C ALA A 441 -33.02 -48.21 -19.38
N ILE A 442 -33.77 -49.18 -18.91
CA ILE A 442 -33.21 -50.45 -18.39
C ILE A 442 -32.40 -51.15 -19.47
N ALA A 443 -32.93 -51.27 -20.70
CA ALA A 443 -32.21 -51.91 -21.79
C ALA A 443 -30.91 -51.19 -22.17
N ALA A 444 -30.90 -49.83 -22.13
CA ALA A 444 -29.72 -49.04 -22.40
C ALA A 444 -28.70 -49.19 -21.29
N TYR A 445 -29.09 -49.17 -20.03
CA TYR A 445 -28.18 -49.39 -18.87
C TYR A 445 -27.58 -50.74 -18.86
N GLN A 446 -28.33 -51.80 -19.17
CA GLN A 446 -27.81 -53.14 -19.31
C GLN A 446 -26.73 -53.25 -20.38
N LYS A 447 -26.99 -52.69 -21.58
CA LYS A 447 -25.99 -52.63 -22.65
C LYS A 447 -24.74 -51.82 -22.22
N SER A 448 -24.95 -50.73 -21.46
CA SER A 448 -23.83 -49.94 -20.92
C SER A 448 -22.98 -50.73 -19.95
N ALA A 449 -23.61 -51.48 -19.05
CA ALA A 449 -22.90 -52.36 -18.12
C ALA A 449 -22.15 -53.50 -18.84
N ASP A 450 -22.77 -54.12 -19.84
CA ASP A 450 -22.14 -55.16 -20.66
C ASP A 450 -20.93 -54.59 -21.46
N ALA A 451 -20.96 -53.29 -21.80
CA ALA A 451 -19.86 -52.60 -22.47
C ALA A 451 -18.76 -52.12 -21.49
N GLY A 452 -18.86 -52.38 -20.19
CA GLY A 452 -17.84 -52.11 -19.18
C GLY A 452 -18.05 -50.85 -18.32
N ASN A 453 -19.23 -50.26 -18.31
CA ASN A 453 -19.61 -49.18 -17.41
C ASN A 453 -20.32 -49.82 -16.18
N ALA A 454 -19.51 -50.17 -15.18
CA ALA A 454 -20.00 -50.79 -13.95
C ALA A 454 -20.51 -49.75 -12.93
#